data_4633fa1812c37411e040deb1c8607308
#
_entry.id   4633fa1812c37411e040deb1c8607308
#
_cell.length_a   1.000
_cell.length_b   1.000
_cell.length_c   1.000
_cell.angle_alpha   90.00
_cell.angle_beta   90.00
_cell.angle_gamma   90.00
#
_symmetry.space_group_name_H-M   'P 1'
#
loop_
_entity.id
_entity.type
_entity.pdbx_description
1 polymer ?
#
loop_
_entity_poly.entity_id
_entity_poly.type
_entity_poly.pdbx_seq_one_letter_code
_entity_poly.pdbx_strand_id
1 'polypeptide(L)'
;GMHANEGTDQRVVSTPEASPSYDEAAPEAPGGQPAKQSRARRKHDPEGDPVGMIFGNVGTLRFNMMLTGPLEKMEFVKVNHPIHGFVLGQVSEIERRTNLTVDGVESLKKGTPVPIDEKELAIVSIIGYRDDRHLLQVPRTPLKAGEVVYRADDELITSVVGISEHTDSGAYIGLLSGHDVRVELDINLLVQKHVCILSKTGGGKSYCSGAIVEELMKHKVTVCIIDPHGEYCTMKQKGVVKKTTRDFGVTPKGYEDKIMEFAADTNANKGARPLKFTLNNLDAREILSLTNIKNVRSYLTMLRKAIDALRETKGTYSLNDIIAVIEANAEPSSAGLITELEYLNEIDV
;
A
#
# COMPACT_ATOMS: atom_id res chain seq x y z
N GLY A 1 5.17 38.88 58.85
CA GLY A 1 6.20 37.86 59.04
C GLY A 1 6.36 37.09 57.76
N MET A 2 7.35 37.47 57.04
CA MET A 2 8.06 36.99 55.92
C MET A 2 8.48 35.53 56.04
N HIS A 3 8.35 34.73 55.04
CA HIS A 3 9.40 33.83 54.60
C HIS A 3 9.20 33.51 53.16
N ALA A 4 10.17 33.95 52.35
CA ALA A 4 10.40 33.50 50.94
C ALA A 4 10.90 32.07 50.98
N ASN A 5 10.53 31.27 50.03
CA ASN A 5 11.18 30.00 49.72
C ASN A 5 11.40 29.92 48.21
N GLU A 6 12.66 30.10 47.85
CA GLU A 6 13.18 29.86 46.49
C GLU A 6 13.18 28.36 46.23
N GLY A 7 12.42 27.92 45.25
CA GLY A 7 12.46 26.57 44.73
C GLY A 7 13.09 26.57 43.34
N THR A 8 14.34 26.15 43.27
CA THR A 8 15.13 25.88 42.09
C THR A 8 14.44 24.83 41.22
N ASP A 9 14.02 25.24 40.04
CA ASP A 9 13.46 24.39 38.99
C ASP A 9 14.61 23.64 38.26
N GLN A 10 14.87 22.41 38.69
CA GLN A 10 15.74 21.48 37.97
C GLN A 10 14.94 20.81 36.88
N ARG A 11 15.07 21.31 35.65
CA ARG A 11 14.62 20.58 34.46
C ARG A 11 15.45 19.30 34.31
N VAL A 12 14.82 18.18 34.62
CA VAL A 12 15.31 16.85 34.27
C VAL A 12 15.10 16.67 32.77
N VAL A 13 16.20 16.65 32.02
CA VAL A 13 16.21 16.25 30.62
C VAL A 13 16.04 14.73 30.63
N SER A 14 14.86 14.26 30.27
CA SER A 14 14.60 12.85 30.01
C SER A 14 15.24 12.45 28.69
N THR A 15 16.18 11.53 28.75
CA THR A 15 16.69 10.75 27.61
C THR A 15 15.53 10.03 26.91
N PRO A 16 15.53 9.95 25.57
CA PRO A 16 14.52 9.17 24.87
C PRO A 16 14.70 7.69 25.21
N GLU A 17 13.64 7.12 25.74
CA GLU A 17 13.51 5.68 25.99
C GLU A 17 13.65 4.91 24.69
N ALA A 18 14.42 3.84 24.77
CA ALA A 18 14.58 2.85 23.71
C ALA A 18 13.22 2.31 23.26
N SER A 19 13.04 2.17 21.96
CA SER A 19 11.87 1.58 21.33
C SER A 19 11.52 0.23 21.98
N PRO A 20 10.26 -0.02 22.33
CA PRO A 20 9.88 -1.30 22.90
C PRO A 20 10.08 -2.43 21.90
N SER A 21 10.77 -3.45 22.35
CA SER A 21 10.86 -4.76 21.68
C SER A 21 9.44 -5.32 21.55
N TYR A 22 9.01 -5.56 20.31
CA TYR A 22 7.74 -6.24 20.01
C TYR A 22 7.84 -7.75 20.35
N ASP A 23 7.76 -8.06 21.64
CA ASP A 23 7.55 -9.41 22.17
C ASP A 23 6.41 -9.38 23.20
N GLU A 24 5.26 -8.84 22.80
CA GLU A 24 4.01 -9.11 23.50
C GLU A 24 3.08 -9.87 22.57
N ALA A 25 2.87 -11.13 22.96
CA ALA A 25 1.88 -12.01 22.37
C ALA A 25 0.50 -11.33 22.45
N ALA A 26 -0.10 -11.07 21.30
CA ALA A 26 -1.49 -10.65 21.21
C ALA A 26 -2.39 -11.70 21.90
N PRO A 27 -3.40 -11.28 22.69
CA PRO A 27 -4.32 -12.20 23.30
C PRO A 27 -5.06 -12.99 22.22
N GLU A 28 -5.06 -14.31 22.36
CA GLU A 28 -5.84 -15.23 21.54
C GLU A 28 -7.33 -14.85 21.63
N ALA A 29 -7.91 -14.48 20.50
CA ALA A 29 -9.35 -14.33 20.39
C ALA A 29 -10.02 -15.70 20.51
N PRO A 30 -11.04 -15.88 21.36
CA PRO A 30 -11.80 -17.10 21.43
C PRO A 30 -12.79 -17.14 20.27
N GLY A 31 -12.51 -17.92 19.26
CA GLY A 31 -13.39 -18.12 18.11
C GLY A 31 -12.76 -19.09 17.14
N GLY A 32 -12.92 -20.39 17.40
CA GLY A 32 -12.53 -21.44 16.47
C GLY A 32 -13.22 -21.22 15.13
N GLN A 33 -12.45 -20.92 14.10
CA GLN A 33 -12.92 -21.07 12.72
C GLN A 33 -13.20 -22.57 12.51
N PRO A 34 -14.37 -22.93 11.95
CA PRO A 34 -14.63 -24.31 11.58
C PRO A 34 -13.54 -24.75 10.58
N ALA A 35 -12.95 -25.89 10.86
CA ALA A 35 -11.98 -26.54 9.99
C ALA A 35 -12.53 -26.53 8.56
N LYS A 36 -11.75 -25.97 7.62
CA LYS A 36 -12.04 -26.06 6.19
C LYS A 36 -12.15 -27.54 5.85
N GLN A 37 -13.37 -28.04 5.76
CA GLN A 37 -13.64 -29.35 5.18
C GLN A 37 -13.10 -29.28 3.74
N SER A 38 -12.14 -30.13 3.42
CA SER A 38 -11.68 -30.36 2.06
C SER A 38 -12.91 -30.75 1.22
N ARG A 39 -13.43 -29.77 0.46
CA ARG A 39 -14.51 -30.06 -0.50
C ARG A 39 -13.96 -31.05 -1.52
N ALA A 40 -14.45 -32.27 -1.46
CA ALA A 40 -14.21 -33.26 -2.50
C ALA A 40 -14.58 -32.64 -3.85
N ARG A 41 -13.66 -32.64 -4.82
CA ARG A 41 -13.90 -32.23 -6.21
C ARG A 41 -15.13 -32.98 -6.74
N ARG A 42 -16.26 -32.28 -6.81
CA ARG A 42 -17.44 -32.78 -7.52
C ARG A 42 -17.14 -32.82 -9.01
N LYS A 43 -17.66 -33.82 -9.71
CA LYS A 43 -17.57 -33.98 -11.16
C LYS A 43 -18.01 -32.68 -11.83
N HIS A 44 -17.23 -32.23 -12.79
CA HIS A 44 -17.37 -31.03 -13.58
C HIS A 44 -18.75 -30.95 -14.22
N ASP A 45 -19.65 -30.14 -13.65
CA ASP A 45 -20.82 -29.65 -14.34
C ASP A 45 -20.37 -28.39 -15.14
N PRO A 46 -20.62 -28.31 -16.43
CA PRO A 46 -20.12 -27.19 -17.26
C PRO A 46 -20.65 -25.83 -16.84
N GLU A 47 -21.74 -25.79 -16.07
CA GLU A 47 -22.31 -24.55 -15.56
C GLU A 47 -21.80 -24.17 -14.16
N GLY A 48 -21.32 -25.11 -13.37
CA GLY A 48 -20.80 -24.90 -12.00
C GLY A 48 -21.85 -25.01 -10.91
N ASP A 49 -21.50 -24.68 -9.66
CA ASP A 49 -22.41 -24.73 -8.51
C ASP A 49 -23.38 -23.54 -8.54
N PRO A 50 -24.73 -23.76 -8.60
CA PRO A 50 -25.70 -22.69 -8.50
C PRO A 50 -25.71 -22.11 -7.09
N VAL A 51 -25.61 -20.78 -6.97
CA VAL A 51 -25.55 -20.07 -5.70
C VAL A 51 -26.69 -19.07 -5.49
N GLY A 52 -27.47 -18.81 -6.52
CA GLY A 52 -28.61 -17.91 -6.44
C GLY A 52 -29.35 -17.71 -7.75
N MET A 53 -30.30 -16.79 -7.72
CA MET A 53 -31.11 -16.41 -8.86
C MET A 53 -31.33 -14.90 -8.88
N ILE A 54 -31.23 -14.29 -10.05
CA ILE A 54 -31.44 -12.85 -10.25
C ILE A 54 -32.91 -12.51 -10.06
N PHE A 55 -33.17 -11.43 -9.30
CA PHE A 55 -34.52 -10.91 -9.13
C PHE A 55 -34.57 -9.39 -9.13
N GLY A 56 -35.76 -8.84 -9.30
CA GLY A 56 -36.02 -7.40 -9.21
C GLY A 56 -35.44 -6.60 -10.38
N ASN A 57 -34.97 -5.40 -10.09
CA ASN A 57 -34.39 -4.52 -11.10
C ASN A 57 -32.94 -4.94 -11.41
N VAL A 58 -32.67 -5.11 -12.69
CA VAL A 58 -31.37 -5.55 -13.21
C VAL A 58 -30.76 -4.42 -14.04
N GLY A 59 -29.59 -3.94 -13.62
CA GLY A 59 -28.83 -2.95 -14.37
C GLY A 59 -27.71 -3.59 -15.18
N THR A 60 -26.98 -2.76 -15.93
CA THR A 60 -25.80 -3.18 -16.71
C THR A 60 -24.52 -3.23 -15.86
N LEU A 61 -24.51 -2.58 -14.68
CA LEU A 61 -23.37 -2.54 -13.78
C LEU A 61 -23.56 -3.38 -12.52
N ARG A 62 -24.80 -3.67 -12.14
CA ARG A 62 -25.14 -4.42 -10.92
C ARG A 62 -26.52 -5.07 -11.04
N PHE A 63 -26.69 -6.13 -10.28
CA PHE A 63 -27.97 -6.82 -10.11
C PHE A 63 -28.13 -7.32 -8.68
N ASN A 64 -29.38 -7.63 -8.32
CA ASN A 64 -29.71 -8.28 -7.08
C ASN A 64 -29.98 -9.76 -7.32
N MET A 65 -29.54 -10.61 -6.41
CA MET A 65 -29.85 -12.05 -6.42
C MET A 65 -30.32 -12.52 -5.06
N MET A 66 -31.19 -13.51 -5.06
CA MET A 66 -31.55 -14.28 -3.89
C MET A 66 -30.59 -15.47 -3.79
N LEU A 67 -29.96 -15.65 -2.65
CA LEU A 67 -29.05 -16.76 -2.41
C LEU A 67 -29.82 -18.07 -2.25
N THR A 68 -29.34 -19.12 -2.87
CA THR A 68 -29.82 -20.50 -2.73
C THR A 68 -28.75 -21.43 -2.18
N GLY A 69 -27.51 -20.95 -2.12
CA GLY A 69 -26.36 -21.64 -1.58
C GLY A 69 -25.43 -20.69 -0.83
N PRO A 70 -24.44 -21.21 -0.11
CA PRO A 70 -23.51 -20.42 0.67
C PRO A 70 -22.63 -19.56 -0.25
N LEU A 71 -22.56 -18.27 0.03
CA LEU A 71 -21.74 -17.30 -0.67
C LEU A 71 -21.26 -16.24 0.31
N GLU A 72 -20.07 -15.74 0.13
CA GLU A 72 -19.49 -14.69 0.96
C GLU A 72 -19.27 -13.40 0.18
N LYS A 73 -19.18 -12.30 0.90
CA LYS A 73 -18.80 -11.00 0.30
C LYS A 73 -17.43 -11.10 -0.36
N MET A 74 -17.27 -10.46 -1.52
CA MET A 74 -16.09 -10.48 -2.39
C MET A 74 -15.90 -11.77 -3.21
N GLU A 75 -16.70 -12.80 -3.04
CA GLU A 75 -16.65 -13.97 -3.92
C GLU A 75 -17.10 -13.63 -5.34
N PHE A 76 -16.59 -14.40 -6.30
CA PHE A 76 -16.91 -14.22 -7.71
C PHE A 76 -18.03 -15.16 -8.15
N VAL A 77 -18.89 -14.63 -8.97
CA VAL A 77 -20.03 -15.35 -9.57
C VAL A 77 -20.06 -15.17 -11.08
N LYS A 78 -20.67 -16.09 -11.78
CA LYS A 78 -20.90 -16.01 -13.22
C LYS A 78 -22.38 -16.19 -13.55
N VAL A 79 -22.82 -15.45 -14.57
CA VAL A 79 -24.20 -15.51 -15.06
C VAL A 79 -24.15 -15.56 -16.59
N ASN A 80 -25.02 -16.40 -17.17
CA ASN A 80 -25.10 -16.48 -18.63
C ASN A 80 -25.87 -15.27 -19.21
N HIS A 81 -25.20 -14.48 -20.02
CA HIS A 81 -25.80 -13.39 -20.76
C HIS A 81 -26.21 -13.87 -22.16
N PRO A 82 -27.43 -13.57 -22.65
CA PRO A 82 -27.95 -14.15 -23.88
C PRO A 82 -27.12 -13.84 -25.13
N ILE A 83 -26.31 -12.79 -25.10
CA ILE A 83 -25.48 -12.36 -26.24
C ILE A 83 -24.00 -12.68 -26.05
N HIS A 84 -23.51 -12.56 -24.80
CA HIS A 84 -22.07 -12.54 -24.52
C HIS A 84 -21.55 -13.80 -23.81
N GLY A 85 -22.42 -14.78 -23.55
CA GLY A 85 -22.06 -15.94 -22.76
C GLY A 85 -21.88 -15.59 -21.28
N PHE A 86 -20.96 -16.26 -20.58
CA PHE A 86 -20.76 -16.02 -19.15
C PHE A 86 -20.13 -14.65 -18.88
N VAL A 87 -20.80 -13.89 -18.03
CA VAL A 87 -20.37 -12.60 -17.52
C VAL A 87 -19.95 -12.78 -16.06
N LEU A 88 -18.77 -12.28 -15.71
CA LEU A 88 -18.22 -12.31 -14.36
C LEU A 88 -18.79 -11.15 -13.54
N GLY A 89 -19.20 -11.46 -12.31
CA GLY A 89 -19.58 -10.50 -11.29
C GLY A 89 -18.88 -10.77 -9.97
N GLN A 90 -18.88 -9.82 -9.07
CA GLN A 90 -18.38 -9.93 -7.72
C GLN A 90 -19.43 -9.53 -6.72
N VAL A 91 -19.58 -10.30 -5.65
CA VAL A 91 -20.51 -10.00 -4.55
C VAL A 91 -20.02 -8.77 -3.79
N SER A 92 -20.78 -7.68 -3.89
CA SER A 92 -20.46 -6.41 -3.23
C SER A 92 -21.02 -6.33 -1.82
N GLU A 93 -22.22 -6.89 -1.60
CA GLU A 93 -22.91 -6.83 -0.32
C GLU A 93 -23.82 -8.05 -0.17
N ILE A 94 -24.01 -8.53 1.07
CA ILE A 94 -24.99 -9.56 1.40
C ILE A 94 -25.84 -9.04 2.55
N GLU A 95 -27.16 -9.10 2.37
CA GLU A 95 -28.15 -8.69 3.35
C GLU A 95 -29.05 -9.88 3.71
N ARG A 96 -29.35 -10.04 4.99
CA ARG A 96 -30.37 -10.97 5.44
C ARG A 96 -31.65 -10.18 5.71
N ARG A 97 -32.72 -10.51 5.03
CA ARG A 97 -34.04 -9.96 5.25
C ARG A 97 -34.89 -10.94 6.04
N THR A 98 -35.53 -10.45 7.07
CA THR A 98 -36.40 -11.22 7.94
C THR A 98 -37.73 -10.50 8.12
N ASN A 99 -38.79 -11.29 8.35
CA ASN A 99 -40.08 -10.79 8.79
C ASN A 99 -40.17 -10.58 10.31
N LEU A 100 -39.09 -10.85 11.05
CA LEU A 100 -39.03 -10.72 12.49
C LEU A 100 -39.07 -9.25 12.92
N THR A 101 -40.17 -8.85 13.57
CA THR A 101 -40.36 -7.52 14.14
C THR A 101 -39.84 -7.43 15.58
N VAL A 102 -39.76 -6.22 16.13
CA VAL A 102 -39.39 -5.99 17.54
C VAL A 102 -40.26 -6.76 18.49
N ASP A 103 -41.60 -6.75 18.26
CA ASP A 103 -42.56 -7.50 19.06
C ASP A 103 -42.36 -9.03 18.95
N GLY A 104 -41.99 -9.48 17.77
CA GLY A 104 -41.60 -10.86 17.53
C GLY A 104 -40.37 -11.27 18.34
N VAL A 105 -39.36 -10.41 18.45
CA VAL A 105 -38.16 -10.62 19.27
C VAL A 105 -38.56 -10.73 20.77
N GLU A 106 -39.46 -9.86 21.23
CA GLU A 106 -39.94 -9.95 22.63
C GLU A 106 -40.72 -11.22 22.90
N SER A 107 -41.51 -11.68 21.94
CA SER A 107 -42.23 -12.94 22.03
C SER A 107 -41.30 -14.14 22.13
N LEU A 108 -40.23 -14.16 21.29
CA LEU A 108 -39.18 -15.18 21.36
C LEU A 108 -38.46 -15.19 22.71
N LYS A 109 -38.14 -14.01 23.27
CA LYS A 109 -37.54 -13.89 24.61
C LYS A 109 -38.43 -14.47 25.71
N LYS A 110 -39.75 -14.39 25.54
CA LYS A 110 -40.76 -15.00 26.46
C LYS A 110 -41.00 -16.48 26.19
N GLY A 111 -40.28 -17.08 25.24
CA GLY A 111 -40.43 -18.50 24.88
C GLY A 111 -41.62 -18.79 23.97
N THR A 112 -42.26 -17.78 23.42
CA THR A 112 -43.36 -17.93 22.44
C THR A 112 -42.78 -18.11 21.04
N PRO A 113 -43.01 -19.20 20.31
CA PRO A 113 -42.51 -19.41 18.98
C PRO A 113 -43.16 -18.43 18.00
N VAL A 114 -42.33 -17.79 17.16
CA VAL A 114 -42.75 -16.88 16.08
C VAL A 114 -42.27 -17.49 14.77
N PRO A 115 -43.11 -17.58 13.73
CA PRO A 115 -42.66 -18.04 12.42
C PRO A 115 -41.70 -17.00 11.82
N ILE A 116 -40.49 -17.44 11.54
CA ILE A 116 -39.44 -16.61 10.98
C ILE A 116 -39.24 -17.02 9.51
N ASP A 117 -39.44 -16.08 8.59
CA ASP A 117 -39.06 -16.20 7.17
C ASP A 117 -37.85 -15.35 6.95
N GLU A 118 -36.72 -15.99 6.60
CA GLU A 118 -35.46 -15.32 6.31
C GLU A 118 -35.01 -15.60 4.89
N LYS A 119 -34.53 -14.56 4.23
CA LYS A 119 -33.96 -14.63 2.88
C LYS A 119 -32.62 -13.92 2.85
N GLU A 120 -31.62 -14.54 2.28
CA GLU A 120 -30.33 -13.91 2.02
C GLU A 120 -30.33 -13.35 0.61
N LEU A 121 -30.02 -12.08 0.51
CA LEU A 121 -29.98 -11.32 -0.74
C LEU A 121 -28.57 -10.81 -0.94
N ALA A 122 -28.07 -10.88 -2.17
CA ALA A 122 -26.77 -10.31 -2.50
C ALA A 122 -26.90 -9.27 -3.60
N ILE A 123 -26.07 -8.23 -3.51
CA ILE A 123 -25.82 -7.25 -4.55
C ILE A 123 -24.54 -7.67 -5.26
N VAL A 124 -24.61 -7.88 -6.55
CA VAL A 124 -23.47 -8.26 -7.39
C VAL A 124 -23.12 -7.12 -8.32
N SER A 125 -21.85 -6.70 -8.28
CA SER A 125 -21.26 -5.79 -9.27
C SER A 125 -20.74 -6.56 -10.47
N ILE A 126 -21.15 -6.15 -11.67
CA ILE A 126 -20.70 -6.78 -12.91
C ILE A 126 -19.27 -6.30 -13.20
N ILE A 127 -18.34 -7.24 -13.36
CA ILE A 127 -16.97 -6.98 -13.81
C ILE A 127 -16.95 -6.94 -15.34
N GLY A 128 -17.54 -7.94 -16.00
CA GLY A 128 -17.64 -7.99 -17.43
C GLY A 128 -17.34 -9.37 -18.03
N TYR A 129 -16.97 -9.36 -19.30
CA TYR A 129 -16.58 -10.53 -20.10
C TYR A 129 -15.43 -10.15 -21.03
N ARG A 130 -14.73 -11.12 -21.60
CA ARG A 130 -13.75 -10.90 -22.66
C ARG A 130 -14.41 -11.07 -24.02
N ASP A 131 -14.22 -10.09 -24.90
CA ASP A 131 -14.66 -10.17 -26.28
C ASP A 131 -13.67 -11.00 -27.13
N ASP A 132 -13.99 -11.18 -28.41
CA ASP A 132 -13.16 -11.93 -29.37
C ASP A 132 -11.74 -11.37 -29.55
N ARG A 133 -11.52 -10.12 -29.12
CA ARG A 133 -10.21 -9.46 -29.11
C ARG A 133 -9.50 -9.56 -27.75
N HIS A 134 -10.02 -10.37 -26.84
CA HIS A 134 -9.57 -10.49 -25.44
C HIS A 134 -9.61 -9.18 -24.66
N LEU A 135 -10.43 -8.20 -25.07
CA LEU A 135 -10.61 -6.95 -24.34
C LEU A 135 -11.74 -7.11 -23.31
N LEU A 136 -11.52 -6.57 -22.11
CA LEU A 136 -12.56 -6.53 -21.09
C LEU A 136 -13.68 -5.59 -21.50
N GLN A 137 -14.89 -6.12 -21.57
CA GLN A 137 -16.11 -5.41 -21.92
C GLN A 137 -17.13 -5.54 -20.80
N VAL A 138 -17.96 -4.52 -20.63
CA VAL A 138 -19.15 -4.56 -19.76
C VAL A 138 -20.38 -4.71 -20.65
N PRO A 139 -21.33 -5.59 -20.30
CA PRO A 139 -22.56 -5.74 -21.08
C PRO A 139 -23.29 -4.41 -21.21
N ARG A 140 -23.74 -4.08 -22.41
CA ARG A 140 -24.52 -2.86 -22.68
C ARG A 140 -26.02 -3.07 -22.49
N THR A 141 -26.45 -4.32 -22.38
CA THR A 141 -27.81 -4.73 -22.07
C THR A 141 -27.83 -5.48 -20.75
N PRO A 142 -28.88 -5.32 -19.92
CA PRO A 142 -28.92 -6.00 -18.63
C PRO A 142 -29.11 -7.52 -18.79
N LEU A 143 -28.68 -8.25 -17.78
CA LEU A 143 -29.04 -9.66 -17.60
C LEU A 143 -30.55 -9.82 -17.42
N LYS A 144 -31.08 -11.02 -17.61
CA LYS A 144 -32.50 -11.29 -17.40
C LYS A 144 -32.78 -11.61 -15.93
N ALA A 145 -33.87 -11.10 -15.39
CA ALA A 145 -34.38 -11.56 -14.13
C ALA A 145 -34.81 -13.05 -14.25
N GLY A 146 -34.56 -13.82 -13.21
CA GLY A 146 -34.80 -15.27 -13.20
C GLY A 146 -33.63 -16.12 -13.70
N GLU A 147 -32.57 -15.52 -14.21
CA GLU A 147 -31.35 -16.26 -14.57
C GLU A 147 -30.65 -16.81 -13.30
N VAL A 148 -30.12 -18.04 -13.44
CA VAL A 148 -29.37 -18.70 -12.39
C VAL A 148 -27.98 -18.13 -12.31
N VAL A 149 -27.53 -17.87 -11.10
CA VAL A 149 -26.18 -17.38 -10.78
C VAL A 149 -25.36 -18.55 -10.26
N TYR A 150 -24.21 -18.76 -10.86
CA TYR A 150 -23.28 -19.82 -10.50
C TYR A 150 -22.03 -19.24 -9.83
N ARG A 151 -21.36 -20.03 -9.00
CA ARG A 151 -20.01 -19.69 -8.51
C ARG A 151 -19.07 -19.66 -9.71
N ALA A 152 -18.27 -18.62 -9.83
CA ALA A 152 -17.29 -18.53 -10.90
C ALA A 152 -16.16 -19.54 -10.68
N ASP A 153 -15.68 -20.13 -11.77
CA ASP A 153 -14.47 -20.97 -11.78
C ASP A 153 -13.22 -20.10 -11.92
N ASP A 154 -12.08 -20.64 -11.51
CA ASP A 154 -10.79 -19.95 -11.53
C ASP A 154 -10.36 -19.57 -12.96
N GLU A 155 -10.73 -20.36 -13.97
CA GLU A 155 -10.41 -20.09 -15.38
C GLU A 155 -11.12 -18.82 -15.87
N LEU A 156 -12.41 -18.69 -15.59
CA LEU A 156 -13.18 -17.50 -15.99
C LEU A 156 -12.68 -16.27 -15.23
N ILE A 157 -12.43 -16.39 -13.93
CA ILE A 157 -11.91 -15.30 -13.11
C ILE A 157 -10.58 -14.81 -13.69
N THR A 158 -9.63 -15.72 -13.88
CA THR A 158 -8.29 -15.43 -14.41
C THR A 158 -8.38 -14.77 -15.78
N SER A 159 -9.19 -15.33 -16.67
CA SER A 159 -9.40 -14.79 -18.00
C SER A 159 -9.98 -13.38 -17.99
N VAL A 160 -11.09 -13.16 -17.27
CA VAL A 160 -11.82 -11.88 -17.29
C VAL A 160 -11.04 -10.79 -16.57
N VAL A 161 -10.48 -11.07 -15.40
CA VAL A 161 -9.68 -10.10 -14.63
C VAL A 161 -8.34 -9.81 -15.29
N GLY A 162 -7.86 -10.72 -16.16
CA GLY A 162 -6.58 -10.57 -16.85
C GLY A 162 -5.40 -10.92 -15.96
N ILE A 163 -5.60 -11.84 -15.01
CA ILE A 163 -4.52 -12.44 -14.26
C ILE A 163 -3.87 -13.47 -15.20
N SER A 164 -2.71 -13.12 -15.73
CA SER A 164 -1.92 -14.04 -16.55
C SER A 164 -0.76 -14.56 -15.74
N GLU A 165 -0.36 -15.80 -16.00
CA GLU A 165 0.90 -16.33 -15.46
C GLU A 165 2.05 -15.65 -16.22
N HIS A 166 2.60 -14.61 -15.63
CA HIS A 166 3.80 -13.93 -16.14
C HIS A 166 5.05 -14.61 -15.58
N THR A 167 5.37 -15.80 -16.05
CA THR A 167 6.49 -16.61 -15.54
C THR A 167 7.84 -15.88 -15.55
N ASP A 168 8.08 -15.01 -16.54
CA ASP A 168 9.35 -14.31 -16.71
C ASP A 168 9.31 -12.82 -16.31
N SER A 169 8.14 -12.20 -16.23
CA SER A 169 7.98 -10.77 -15.92
C SER A 169 6.89 -10.49 -14.87
N GLY A 170 6.51 -11.50 -14.11
CA GLY A 170 5.47 -11.40 -13.08
C GLY A 170 6.04 -11.08 -11.70
N ALA A 171 5.53 -10.03 -11.07
CA ALA A 171 5.76 -9.73 -9.66
C ALA A 171 4.66 -10.40 -8.83
N TYR A 172 4.98 -11.47 -8.14
CA TYR A 172 4.03 -12.19 -7.29
C TYR A 172 3.68 -11.40 -6.03
N ILE A 173 2.41 -11.07 -5.85
CA ILE A 173 1.94 -10.29 -4.69
C ILE A 173 1.04 -11.07 -3.74
N GLY A 174 0.61 -12.28 -4.10
CA GLY A 174 -0.22 -13.12 -3.24
C GLY A 174 -1.18 -14.02 -4.01
N LEU A 175 -2.15 -14.58 -3.27
CA LEU A 175 -3.23 -15.37 -3.84
C LEU A 175 -4.52 -14.54 -3.90
N LEU A 176 -5.35 -14.81 -4.89
CA LEU A 176 -6.69 -14.24 -4.95
C LEU A 176 -7.53 -14.74 -3.77
N SER A 177 -8.17 -13.81 -3.06
CA SER A 177 -8.91 -14.14 -1.84
C SER A 177 -9.96 -15.22 -2.09
N GLY A 178 -9.89 -16.32 -1.33
CA GLY A 178 -10.80 -17.46 -1.46
C GLY A 178 -10.47 -18.44 -2.59
N HIS A 179 -9.45 -18.18 -3.38
CA HIS A 179 -9.02 -18.97 -4.54
C HIS A 179 -7.54 -19.34 -4.45
N ASP A 180 -7.15 -20.43 -5.09
CA ASP A 180 -5.75 -20.85 -5.21
C ASP A 180 -5.11 -20.31 -6.50
N VAL A 181 -5.49 -19.08 -6.84
CA VAL A 181 -5.02 -18.36 -8.03
C VAL A 181 -3.92 -17.39 -7.62
N ARG A 182 -2.73 -17.55 -8.20
CA ARG A 182 -1.60 -16.64 -8.00
C ARG A 182 -1.88 -15.29 -8.68
N VAL A 183 -1.68 -14.21 -7.95
CA VAL A 183 -1.79 -12.86 -8.50
C VAL A 183 -0.39 -12.33 -8.76
N GLU A 184 -0.10 -12.09 -10.01
CA GLU A 184 1.17 -11.54 -10.48
C GLU A 184 0.92 -10.23 -11.23
N LEU A 185 1.70 -9.21 -10.92
CA LEU A 185 1.66 -7.92 -11.62
C LEU A 185 2.75 -7.90 -12.69
N ASP A 186 2.44 -7.38 -13.86
CA ASP A 186 3.44 -7.20 -14.93
C ASP A 186 4.48 -6.16 -14.51
N ILE A 187 5.75 -6.58 -14.38
CA ILE A 187 6.86 -5.73 -13.97
C ILE A 187 7.07 -4.57 -14.95
N ASN A 188 6.89 -4.78 -16.25
CA ASN A 188 7.06 -3.72 -17.23
C ASN A 188 6.02 -2.62 -17.03
N LEU A 189 4.79 -3.00 -16.70
CA LEU A 189 3.74 -2.03 -16.36
C LEU A 189 4.02 -1.32 -15.03
N LEU A 190 4.53 -2.04 -14.02
CA LEU A 190 4.90 -1.46 -12.73
C LEU A 190 5.98 -0.38 -12.86
N VAL A 191 7.01 -0.61 -13.71
CA VAL A 191 8.11 0.36 -13.88
C VAL A 191 7.78 1.48 -14.86
N GLN A 192 6.81 1.29 -15.74
CA GLN A 192 6.39 2.31 -16.72
C GLN A 192 5.26 3.21 -16.23
N LYS A 193 4.52 2.80 -15.21
CA LYS A 193 3.35 3.51 -14.70
C LYS A 193 3.47 3.79 -13.20
N HIS A 194 2.56 4.63 -12.71
CA HIS A 194 2.47 4.93 -11.28
C HIS A 194 1.63 3.89 -10.56
N VAL A 195 2.07 3.52 -9.37
CA VAL A 195 1.34 2.63 -8.45
C VAL A 195 0.95 3.42 -7.21
N CYS A 196 -0.30 3.31 -6.79
CA CYS A 196 -0.79 3.92 -5.55
C CYS A 196 -1.33 2.83 -4.64
N ILE A 197 -0.77 2.72 -3.42
CA ILE A 197 -1.20 1.75 -2.40
C ILE A 197 -1.93 2.49 -1.30
N LEU A 198 -3.23 2.27 -1.20
CA LEU A 198 -4.10 2.90 -0.21
C LEU A 198 -4.51 1.90 0.86
N SER A 199 -4.30 2.24 2.12
CA SER A 199 -4.77 1.44 3.25
C SER A 199 -4.98 2.30 4.49
N LYS A 200 -5.76 1.79 5.44
CA LYS A 200 -5.81 2.35 6.80
C LYS A 200 -4.47 2.15 7.50
N THR A 201 -4.20 2.96 8.54
CA THR A 201 -3.04 2.77 9.42
C THR A 201 -3.04 1.34 9.97
N GLY A 202 -1.88 0.67 9.90
CA GLY A 202 -1.76 -0.74 10.27
C GLY A 202 -2.32 -1.74 9.24
N GLY A 203 -2.84 -1.30 8.09
CA GLY A 203 -3.41 -2.16 7.06
C GLY A 203 -2.40 -2.88 6.16
N GLY A 204 -1.10 -2.82 6.46
CA GLY A 204 -0.06 -3.54 5.72
C GLY A 204 0.47 -2.84 4.48
N LYS A 205 0.29 -1.51 4.35
CA LYS A 205 0.77 -0.73 3.20
C LYS A 205 2.27 -0.92 2.93
N SER A 206 3.11 -0.70 3.94
CA SER A 206 4.57 -0.87 3.82
C SER A 206 4.97 -2.33 3.52
N TYR A 207 4.20 -3.28 4.04
CA TYR A 207 4.39 -4.70 3.72
C TYR A 207 4.11 -5.02 2.25
N CYS A 208 3.02 -4.50 1.71
CA CYS A 208 2.68 -4.65 0.30
C CYS A 208 3.73 -3.99 -0.60
N SER A 209 4.17 -2.78 -0.26
CA SER A 209 5.25 -2.08 -0.98
C SER A 209 6.55 -2.88 -0.92
N GLY A 210 6.91 -3.41 0.25
CA GLY A 210 8.08 -4.25 0.43
C GLY A 210 8.05 -5.51 -0.44
N ALA A 211 6.90 -6.20 -0.52
CA ALA A 211 6.72 -7.36 -1.38
C ALA A 211 6.94 -7.01 -2.87
N ILE A 212 6.41 -5.88 -3.33
CA ILE A 212 6.63 -5.40 -4.70
C ILE A 212 8.12 -5.09 -4.93
N VAL A 213 8.79 -4.43 -3.99
CA VAL A 213 10.23 -4.13 -4.07
C VAL A 213 11.06 -5.41 -4.13
N GLU A 214 10.73 -6.43 -3.32
CA GLU A 214 11.39 -7.73 -3.38
C GLU A 214 11.26 -8.38 -4.77
N GLU A 215 10.07 -8.35 -5.35
CA GLU A 215 9.84 -8.88 -6.69
C GLU A 215 10.63 -8.12 -7.76
N LEU A 216 10.64 -6.78 -7.70
CA LEU A 216 11.45 -5.94 -8.59
C LEU A 216 12.96 -6.29 -8.47
N MET A 217 13.47 -6.48 -7.24
CA MET A 217 14.87 -6.89 -7.02
C MET A 217 15.18 -8.28 -7.57
N LYS A 218 14.24 -9.23 -7.50
CA LYS A 218 14.39 -10.56 -8.12
C LYS A 218 14.57 -10.47 -9.63
N HIS A 219 13.88 -9.52 -10.27
CA HIS A 219 13.97 -9.26 -11.71
C HIS A 219 15.06 -8.24 -12.08
N LYS A 220 15.98 -7.94 -11.16
CA LYS A 220 17.14 -7.04 -11.38
C LYS A 220 16.75 -5.60 -11.74
N VAL A 221 15.59 -5.15 -11.32
CA VAL A 221 15.18 -3.76 -11.45
C VAL A 221 15.85 -2.94 -10.36
N THR A 222 16.47 -1.83 -10.73
CA THR A 222 17.03 -0.86 -9.78
C THR A 222 15.89 -0.06 -9.17
N VAL A 223 15.83 -0.02 -7.83
CA VAL A 223 14.79 0.68 -7.07
C VAL A 223 15.44 1.72 -6.18
N CYS A 224 14.94 2.95 -6.21
CA CYS A 224 15.30 4.02 -5.28
C CYS A 224 14.12 4.26 -4.34
N ILE A 225 14.35 4.15 -3.03
CA ILE A 225 13.33 4.33 -2.01
C ILE A 225 13.64 5.59 -1.21
N ILE A 226 12.68 6.51 -1.15
CA ILE A 226 12.72 7.66 -0.24
C ILE A 226 11.94 7.24 1.01
N ASP A 227 12.67 6.95 2.09
CA ASP A 227 12.14 6.32 3.30
C ASP A 227 12.37 7.21 4.54
N PRO A 228 11.47 8.18 4.80
CA PRO A 228 11.64 9.09 5.93
C PRO A 228 11.52 8.41 7.31
N HIS A 229 11.00 7.20 7.36
CA HIS A 229 10.78 6.46 8.62
C HIS A 229 11.73 5.28 8.83
N GLY A 230 12.57 4.94 7.86
CA GLY A 230 13.52 3.83 7.94
C GLY A 230 12.88 2.44 7.99
N GLU A 231 11.67 2.28 7.42
CA GLU A 231 10.94 0.99 7.45
C GLU A 231 11.58 -0.08 6.55
N TYR A 232 12.15 0.33 5.41
CA TYR A 232 12.68 -0.60 4.39
C TYR A 232 14.10 -1.09 4.65
N CYS A 233 14.85 -0.48 5.57
CA CYS A 233 16.18 -0.96 5.94
C CYS A 233 16.14 -2.38 6.54
N THR A 234 15.00 -2.78 7.12
CA THR A 234 14.76 -4.12 7.67
C THR A 234 14.80 -5.22 6.60
N MET A 235 14.62 -4.89 5.31
CA MET A 235 14.72 -5.84 4.19
C MET A 235 16.13 -6.42 4.03
N LYS A 236 17.17 -5.81 4.62
CA LYS A 236 18.52 -6.38 4.69
C LYS A 236 18.52 -7.70 5.46
N GLN A 237 17.66 -7.84 6.45
CA GLN A 237 17.62 -9.00 7.32
C GLN A 237 16.64 -10.07 6.80
N LYS A 238 16.96 -11.33 7.07
CA LYS A 238 16.06 -12.43 6.74
C LYS A 238 14.86 -12.45 7.69
N GLY A 239 13.66 -12.40 7.11
CA GLY A 239 12.43 -12.52 7.88
C GLY A 239 12.22 -13.91 8.49
N VAL A 240 11.32 -13.99 9.48
CA VAL A 240 10.95 -15.25 10.13
C VAL A 240 9.94 -16.02 9.30
N VAL A 241 10.16 -17.33 9.14
CA VAL A 241 9.20 -18.22 8.45
C VAL A 241 8.01 -18.45 9.37
N LYS A 242 6.86 -17.90 9.00
CA LYS A 242 5.57 -18.10 9.68
C LYS A 242 4.72 -19.11 8.91
N LYS A 243 3.67 -19.65 9.54
CA LYS A 243 2.71 -20.50 8.84
C LYS A 243 2.12 -19.80 7.61
N THR A 244 1.74 -18.52 7.76
CA THR A 244 1.21 -17.69 6.69
C THR A 244 2.15 -17.59 5.48
N THR A 245 3.47 -17.46 5.68
CA THR A 245 4.43 -17.40 4.56
C THR A 245 4.47 -18.71 3.77
N ARG A 246 4.27 -19.85 4.45
CA ARG A 246 4.17 -21.16 3.79
C ARG A 246 2.89 -21.30 2.99
N ASP A 247 1.78 -20.82 3.52
CA ASP A 247 0.46 -20.88 2.86
C ASP A 247 0.47 -20.09 1.53
N PHE A 248 1.28 -19.03 1.45
CA PHE A 248 1.50 -18.26 0.21
C PHE A 248 2.67 -18.75 -0.65
N GLY A 249 3.34 -19.84 -0.27
CA GLY A 249 4.49 -20.39 -1.01
C GLY A 249 5.72 -19.47 -1.01
N VAL A 250 5.85 -18.58 -0.01
CA VAL A 250 6.95 -17.60 0.06
C VAL A 250 8.01 -18.07 1.05
N THR A 251 9.27 -17.93 0.66
CA THR A 251 10.42 -18.17 1.54
C THR A 251 11.09 -16.83 1.84
N PRO A 252 11.06 -16.34 3.09
CA PRO A 252 11.72 -15.09 3.47
C PRO A 252 13.21 -15.10 3.18
N LYS A 253 13.72 -14.02 2.61
CA LYS A 253 15.13 -13.79 2.31
C LYS A 253 15.58 -12.48 2.92
N GLY A 254 16.89 -12.33 3.15
CA GLY A 254 17.54 -11.05 3.43
C GLY A 254 18.24 -10.56 2.17
N TYR A 255 18.31 -9.24 2.01
CA TYR A 255 18.89 -8.60 0.82
C TYR A 255 20.02 -7.63 1.17
N GLU A 256 20.81 -7.96 2.19
CA GLU A 256 21.91 -7.12 2.69
C GLU A 256 22.92 -6.76 1.59
N ASP A 257 23.22 -7.72 0.72
CA ASP A 257 24.14 -7.57 -0.42
C ASP A 257 23.60 -6.73 -1.58
N LYS A 258 22.28 -6.47 -1.59
CA LYS A 258 21.59 -5.75 -2.67
C LYS A 258 21.11 -4.37 -2.27
N ILE A 259 21.04 -4.07 -0.97
CA ILE A 259 20.50 -2.83 -0.46
C ILE A 259 21.63 -1.92 0.02
N MET A 260 21.72 -0.76 -0.62
CA MET A 260 22.61 0.31 -0.20
C MET A 260 21.78 1.42 0.43
N GLU A 261 22.07 1.71 1.68
CA GLU A 261 21.38 2.74 2.45
C GLU A 261 22.22 4.01 2.51
N PHE A 262 21.57 5.14 2.32
CA PHE A 262 22.16 6.47 2.45
C PHE A 262 21.37 7.26 3.50
N ALA A 263 22.06 8.02 4.33
CA ALA A 263 21.45 8.88 5.35
C ALA A 263 22.20 10.19 5.47
N ALA A 264 21.49 11.27 5.77
CA ALA A 264 22.09 12.56 6.08
C ALA A 264 22.84 12.50 7.43
N ASP A 265 22.23 11.83 8.44
CA ASP A 265 22.85 11.57 9.73
C ASP A 265 23.24 10.09 9.88
N THR A 266 24.52 9.80 9.70
CA THR A 266 25.07 8.46 9.85
C THR A 266 25.28 8.04 11.31
N ASN A 267 25.23 8.97 12.28
CA ASN A 267 25.28 8.65 13.71
C ASN A 267 23.96 8.04 14.17
N ALA A 268 22.84 8.61 13.71
CA ALA A 268 21.51 8.07 13.95
C ALA A 268 21.27 6.77 13.13
N ASN A 269 21.82 6.69 11.92
CA ASN A 269 21.62 5.57 11.01
C ASN A 269 22.93 4.78 10.81
N LYS A 270 23.29 4.01 11.82
CA LYS A 270 24.55 3.22 11.82
C LYS A 270 24.56 2.21 10.67
N GLY A 271 25.63 2.26 9.86
CA GLY A 271 25.82 1.40 8.71
C GLY A 271 25.30 1.97 7.39
N ALA A 272 24.60 3.11 7.40
CA ALA A 272 24.29 3.86 6.22
C ALA A 272 25.53 4.60 5.68
N ARG A 273 25.55 4.83 4.36
CA ARG A 273 26.52 5.72 3.74
C ARG A 273 26.06 7.18 3.88
N PRO A 274 26.96 8.13 4.03
CA PRO A 274 26.57 9.54 4.10
C PRO A 274 25.92 9.96 2.77
N LEU A 275 24.74 10.59 2.87
CA LEU A 275 24.11 11.28 1.74
C LEU A 275 24.62 12.72 1.75
N LYS A 276 25.49 13.03 0.79
CA LYS A 276 26.04 14.37 0.63
C LYS A 276 25.67 14.96 -0.72
N PHE A 277 25.35 16.23 -0.74
CA PHE A 277 25.14 16.98 -1.96
C PHE A 277 26.46 17.45 -2.55
N THR A 278 26.61 17.32 -3.85
CA THR A 278 27.73 17.94 -4.57
C THR A 278 27.32 19.36 -4.94
N LEU A 279 27.89 20.36 -4.27
CA LEU A 279 27.55 21.78 -4.45
C LEU A 279 27.65 22.26 -5.90
N ASN A 280 28.57 21.69 -6.68
CA ASN A 280 28.70 22.02 -8.09
C ASN A 280 27.45 21.72 -8.93
N ASN A 281 26.61 20.80 -8.47
CA ASN A 281 25.36 20.41 -9.12
C ASN A 281 24.16 21.24 -8.66
N LEU A 282 24.33 22.04 -7.61
CA LEU A 282 23.27 22.88 -7.05
C LEU A 282 23.36 24.30 -7.59
N ASP A 283 22.20 24.88 -7.86
CA ASP A 283 22.11 26.32 -8.15
C ASP A 283 21.92 27.14 -6.85
N ALA A 284 22.02 28.48 -6.97
CA ALA A 284 21.87 29.37 -5.82
C ALA A 284 20.49 29.27 -5.13
N ARG A 285 19.43 28.91 -5.85
CA ARG A 285 18.08 28.72 -5.26
C ARG A 285 18.00 27.42 -4.47
N GLU A 286 18.59 26.38 -5.03
CA GLU A 286 18.64 25.06 -4.39
C GLU A 286 19.43 25.12 -3.09
N ILE A 287 20.59 25.78 -3.09
CA ILE A 287 21.37 26.01 -1.86
C ILE A 287 20.57 26.82 -0.83
N LEU A 288 19.91 27.93 -1.26
CA LEU A 288 19.07 28.70 -0.35
C LEU A 288 17.87 27.91 0.20
N SER A 289 17.36 26.96 -0.56
CA SER A 289 16.25 26.10 -0.09
C SER A 289 16.65 25.14 1.04
N LEU A 290 17.95 24.89 1.21
CA LEU A 290 18.50 24.11 2.32
C LEU A 290 18.67 24.95 3.59
N THR A 291 18.52 26.29 3.52
CA THR A 291 18.61 27.22 4.65
C THR A 291 17.23 27.58 5.21
N ASN A 292 17.22 28.17 6.40
CA ASN A 292 16.00 28.71 7.01
C ASN A 292 15.69 30.16 6.60
N ILE A 293 16.34 30.67 5.56
CA ILE A 293 16.21 32.06 5.11
C ILE A 293 14.83 32.32 4.49
N LYS A 294 14.08 33.26 5.08
CA LYS A 294 12.75 33.66 4.58
C LYS A 294 12.83 34.67 3.43
N ASN A 295 13.86 35.53 3.41
CA ASN A 295 14.01 36.58 2.38
C ASN A 295 15.01 36.17 1.29
N VAL A 296 14.57 35.29 0.41
CA VAL A 296 15.41 34.66 -0.62
C VAL A 296 15.94 35.68 -1.65
N ARG A 297 15.21 36.78 -1.95
CA ARG A 297 15.57 37.68 -3.05
C ARG A 297 16.89 38.43 -2.82
N SER A 298 17.14 38.89 -1.59
CA SER A 298 18.35 39.67 -1.26
C SER A 298 19.62 38.81 -1.37
N TYR A 299 19.53 37.56 -0.95
CA TYR A 299 20.68 36.66 -0.91
C TYR A 299 20.91 35.88 -2.20
N LEU A 300 19.86 35.71 -3.03
CA LEU A 300 19.96 34.98 -4.30
C LEU A 300 20.99 35.59 -5.25
N THR A 301 20.99 36.91 -5.39
CA THR A 301 21.91 37.60 -6.30
C THR A 301 23.36 37.50 -5.80
N MET A 302 23.56 37.62 -4.49
CA MET A 302 24.86 37.54 -3.83
C MET A 302 25.45 36.15 -3.96
N LEU A 303 24.64 35.14 -3.62
CA LEU A 303 25.03 33.71 -3.72
C LEU A 303 25.32 33.29 -5.18
N ARG A 304 24.50 33.77 -6.13
CA ARG A 304 24.72 33.50 -7.56
C ARG A 304 26.04 34.07 -8.05
N LYS A 305 26.36 35.34 -7.72
CA LYS A 305 27.63 35.94 -8.08
C LYS A 305 28.83 35.18 -7.48
N ALA A 306 28.73 34.71 -6.25
CA ALA A 306 29.79 33.93 -5.61
C ALA A 306 30.00 32.59 -6.31
N ILE A 307 28.90 31.89 -6.64
CA ILE A 307 28.94 30.62 -7.35
C ILE A 307 29.50 30.77 -8.76
N ASP A 308 29.05 31.80 -9.51
CA ASP A 308 29.53 32.03 -10.88
C ASP A 308 31.05 32.35 -10.87
N ALA A 309 31.53 33.17 -9.94
CA ALA A 309 32.96 33.44 -9.78
C ALA A 309 33.77 32.17 -9.45
N LEU A 310 33.23 31.29 -8.63
CA LEU A 310 33.90 30.03 -8.30
C LEU A 310 33.88 29.03 -9.45
N ARG A 311 32.82 28.98 -10.23
CA ARG A 311 32.74 28.14 -11.45
C ARG A 311 33.75 28.55 -12.52
N GLU A 312 34.05 29.84 -12.64
CA GLU A 312 35.05 30.35 -13.56
C GLU A 312 36.50 30.09 -13.11
N THR A 313 36.73 30.04 -11.78
CA THR A 313 38.08 29.96 -11.20
C THR A 313 38.47 28.59 -10.70
N LYS A 314 37.48 27.77 -10.24
CA LYS A 314 37.69 26.45 -9.65
C LYS A 314 36.72 25.43 -10.30
N GLY A 315 37.22 24.26 -10.63
CA GLY A 315 36.40 23.17 -11.16
C GLY A 315 35.45 22.55 -10.12
N THR A 316 35.88 22.55 -8.85
CA THR A 316 35.11 22.11 -7.67
C THR A 316 35.28 23.09 -6.53
N TYR A 317 34.23 23.36 -5.77
CA TYR A 317 34.23 24.31 -4.66
C TYR A 317 33.37 23.74 -3.49
N SER A 318 33.69 24.23 -2.28
CA SER A 318 33.02 23.91 -1.04
C SER A 318 32.13 25.07 -0.55
N LEU A 319 31.32 24.84 0.48
CA LEU A 319 30.59 25.93 1.18
C LEU A 319 31.55 26.98 1.73
N ASN A 320 32.70 26.56 2.25
CA ASN A 320 33.74 27.50 2.74
C ASN A 320 34.28 28.38 1.64
N ASP A 321 34.44 27.89 0.42
CA ASP A 321 34.84 28.69 -0.72
C ASP A 321 33.79 29.74 -1.08
N ILE A 322 32.51 29.38 -1.02
CA ILE A 322 31.39 30.31 -1.23
C ILE A 322 31.38 31.40 -0.15
N ILE A 323 31.50 31.01 1.12
CA ILE A 323 31.56 31.92 2.26
C ILE A 323 32.72 32.91 2.08
N ALA A 324 33.93 32.44 1.75
CA ALA A 324 35.11 33.28 1.55
C ALA A 324 34.90 34.30 0.43
N VAL A 325 34.27 33.94 -0.68
CA VAL A 325 33.95 34.88 -1.76
C VAL A 325 32.92 35.93 -1.33
N ILE A 326 31.91 35.54 -0.55
CA ILE A 326 30.90 36.48 -0.02
C ILE A 326 31.54 37.46 0.96
N GLU A 327 32.40 36.98 1.88
CA GLU A 327 33.13 37.80 2.84
C GLU A 327 34.08 38.80 2.16
N ALA A 328 34.78 38.36 1.11
CA ALA A 328 35.67 39.21 0.36
C ALA A 328 34.96 40.39 -0.34
N ASN A 329 33.68 40.22 -0.66
CA ASN A 329 32.86 41.31 -1.25
C ASN A 329 32.29 42.29 -0.21
N ALA A 330 32.46 42.04 1.08
CA ALA A 330 32.22 42.94 2.23
C ALA A 330 30.86 43.69 2.22
N GLU A 331 29.76 43.08 1.77
CA GLU A 331 28.43 43.70 1.85
C GLU A 331 27.86 43.57 3.29
N PRO A 332 27.43 44.64 3.97
CA PRO A 332 26.89 44.56 5.33
C PRO A 332 25.69 43.66 5.48
N SER A 333 24.97 43.41 4.39
CA SER A 333 23.77 42.51 4.36
C SER A 333 24.12 41.04 4.27
N SER A 334 25.38 40.66 4.13
CA SER A 334 25.81 39.27 3.91
C SER A 334 25.84 38.41 5.17
N ALA A 335 25.91 39.03 6.36
CA ALA A 335 26.09 38.31 7.66
C ALA A 335 25.07 37.20 7.90
N GLY A 336 23.79 37.46 7.59
CA GLY A 336 22.74 36.43 7.75
C GLY A 336 22.88 35.25 6.79
N LEU A 337 23.38 35.49 5.57
CA LEU A 337 23.64 34.42 4.61
C LEU A 337 24.84 33.59 5.05
N ILE A 338 25.91 34.24 5.48
CA ILE A 338 27.13 33.58 5.95
C ILE A 338 26.80 32.66 7.14
N THR A 339 26.08 33.15 8.15
CA THR A 339 25.67 32.33 9.30
C THR A 339 24.89 31.08 8.90
N GLU A 340 23.97 31.18 7.94
CA GLU A 340 23.20 30.03 7.49
C GLU A 340 24.05 29.04 6.66
N LEU A 341 25.00 29.54 5.86
CA LEU A 341 25.93 28.69 5.12
C LEU A 341 26.94 27.99 6.02
N GLU A 342 27.41 28.67 7.09
CA GLU A 342 28.23 28.06 8.15
C GLU A 342 27.48 26.94 8.85
N TYR A 343 26.21 27.17 9.20
CA TYR A 343 25.35 26.15 9.79
C TYR A 343 25.18 24.94 8.87
N LEU A 344 24.95 25.16 7.57
CA LEU A 344 24.89 24.05 6.59
C LEU A 344 26.21 23.28 6.51
N ASN A 345 27.34 23.97 6.64
CA ASN A 345 28.67 23.35 6.62
C ASN A 345 28.93 22.52 7.88
N GLU A 346 28.40 22.92 9.04
CA GLU A 346 28.52 22.18 10.29
C GLU A 346 27.71 20.86 10.30
N ILE A 347 26.53 20.86 9.68
CA ILE A 347 25.69 19.66 9.58
C ILE A 347 26.15 18.71 8.47
N ASP A 348 27.25 19.02 7.77
CA ASP A 348 27.91 18.15 6.79
C ASP A 348 26.98 17.67 5.64
N VAL A 349 26.15 18.58 5.15
CA VAL A 349 25.18 18.36 4.05
C VAL A 349 25.85 18.35 2.67
#